data_7f681bdf3bedbfd8c42da9c4ddc20af6
#
_entry.id   7f681bdf3bedbfd8c42da9c4ddc20af6
#
_cell.length_a   1.000
_cell.length_b   1.000
_cell.length_c   1.000
_cell.angle_alpha   90.00
_cell.angle_beta   90.00
_cell.angle_gamma   90.00
#
_symmetry.space_group_name_H-M   'P 1'
#
loop_
_entity.id
_entity.type
_entity.pdbx_description
1 polymer ?
#
loop_
_entity_poly.entity_id
_entity_poly.type
_entity_poly.pdbx_seq_one_letter_code
_entity_poly.pdbx_strand_id
1 'polypeptide(L)'
;TDTLNESGFVEDTLEAIGGRTIHMYHTEGAGGGHAPDIIRVAGESHCLPSSTNPTNPYTVNTFDEHLDMTMVCHHLNPAIPEDVAFAESRIRAQTIAAEDVLHDIGAISMLGSDSQGMGRIHEVICRTWQLASKMKEQRGPLPEDRPSFGDNARIRRYIAKYTINAARTFGIADHVGSLESGKIADIVVWRPAFFGIKPELVIKSGFIAWGAMGDSAASLMTCEPILMRPQWGAFGRAPAALSACFVHPLAIERDLSGTLGLSKALLPVKGTRKLSKRDMLWNDACPSIRVDPETFDVFVDGVLATCEPARVLPLARRYMLR
;
A
#
# COMPACT_ATOMS: atom_id res chain seq x y z
N THR A 1 -3.62 -17.08 -5.93
CA THR A 1 -4.07 -17.85 -4.76
C THR A 1 -5.56 -17.65 -4.60
N ASP A 2 -6.25 -18.72 -4.36
CA ASP A 2 -7.69 -18.72 -4.24
C ASP A 2 -8.09 -18.70 -2.76
N THR A 3 -8.92 -17.74 -2.38
CA THR A 3 -9.50 -17.69 -1.03
C THR A 3 -10.36 -18.90 -0.68
N LEU A 4 -10.84 -19.63 -1.68
CA LEU A 4 -11.60 -20.87 -1.50
C LEU A 4 -10.70 -22.06 -1.19
N ASN A 5 -9.40 -21.96 -1.43
CA ASN A 5 -8.45 -23.03 -1.16
C ASN A 5 -7.74 -22.84 0.19
N GLU A 6 -8.52 -22.66 1.24
CA GLU A 6 -7.99 -22.39 2.59
C GLU A 6 -7.33 -23.61 3.24
N SER A 7 -7.60 -24.79 2.72
CA SER A 7 -6.95 -26.04 3.13
C SER A 7 -5.64 -26.33 2.40
N GLY A 8 -5.26 -25.51 1.41
CA GLY A 8 -4.00 -25.65 0.69
C GLY A 8 -2.81 -25.17 1.50
N PHE A 9 -1.63 -25.61 1.10
CA PHE A 9 -0.36 -25.19 1.69
C PHE A 9 0.29 -24.10 0.84
N VAL A 10 1.03 -23.19 1.47
CA VAL A 10 1.77 -22.12 0.78
C VAL A 10 2.77 -22.71 -0.21
N GLU A 11 3.37 -23.84 0.12
CA GLU A 11 4.29 -24.59 -0.76
C GLU A 11 3.63 -24.99 -2.08
N ASP A 12 2.41 -25.50 -2.05
CA ASP A 12 1.68 -25.92 -3.25
C ASP A 12 1.39 -24.70 -4.14
N THR A 13 1.07 -23.56 -3.55
CA THR A 13 0.89 -22.30 -4.26
C THR A 13 2.19 -21.83 -4.92
N LEU A 14 3.31 -21.87 -4.20
CA LEU A 14 4.63 -21.49 -4.72
C LEU A 14 5.09 -22.43 -5.85
N GLU A 15 4.84 -23.72 -5.70
CA GLU A 15 5.11 -24.72 -6.76
C GLU A 15 4.28 -24.42 -8.01
N ALA A 16 2.99 -24.17 -7.86
CA ALA A 16 2.10 -23.84 -8.98
C ALA A 16 2.50 -22.53 -9.69
N ILE A 17 3.01 -21.54 -8.96
CA ILE A 17 3.57 -20.32 -9.53
C ILE A 17 4.84 -20.63 -10.34
N GLY A 18 5.66 -21.57 -9.88
CA GLY A 18 6.84 -22.06 -10.60
C GLY A 18 7.87 -20.96 -10.89
N GLY A 19 8.15 -20.09 -9.95
CA GLY A 19 9.13 -19.01 -10.08
C GLY A 19 8.74 -17.87 -11.02
N ARG A 20 7.51 -17.84 -11.53
CA ARG A 20 7.00 -16.73 -12.35
C ARG A 20 6.72 -15.52 -11.50
N THR A 21 6.90 -14.32 -12.06
CA THR A 21 6.51 -13.07 -11.38
C THR A 21 5.04 -13.08 -11.01
N ILE A 22 4.74 -12.82 -9.74
CA ILE A 22 3.39 -12.67 -9.23
C ILE A 22 3.32 -11.48 -8.27
N HIS A 23 2.26 -10.67 -8.39
CA HIS A 23 1.88 -9.72 -7.37
C HIS A 23 0.94 -10.41 -6.38
N MET A 24 1.25 -10.36 -5.11
CA MET A 24 0.45 -10.98 -4.06
C MET A 24 -0.12 -9.90 -3.15
N TYR A 25 -1.44 -9.82 -3.13
CA TYR A 25 -2.20 -8.89 -2.27
C TYR A 25 -2.33 -9.45 -0.84
N HIS A 26 -2.61 -8.55 0.13
CA HIS A 26 -2.82 -8.90 1.55
C HIS A 26 -1.91 -10.04 2.04
N THR A 27 -0.62 -9.84 1.84
CA THR A 27 0.41 -10.84 2.16
C THR A 27 0.49 -11.15 3.67
N GLU A 28 -0.11 -10.34 4.52
CA GLU A 28 -0.26 -10.61 5.95
C GLU A 28 -1.22 -11.77 6.25
N GLY A 29 -2.09 -12.12 5.31
CA GLY A 29 -2.95 -13.29 5.38
C GLY A 29 -4.41 -13.02 5.72
N ALA A 30 -4.76 -11.90 6.34
CA ALA A 30 -6.12 -11.62 6.80
C ALA A 30 -7.14 -11.48 5.66
N GLY A 31 -6.70 -11.08 4.46
CA GLY A 31 -7.57 -10.95 3.30
C GLY A 31 -8.00 -12.24 2.63
N GLY A 32 -7.41 -13.38 3.00
CA GLY A 32 -7.77 -14.67 2.41
C GLY A 32 -6.56 -15.55 2.08
N GLY A 33 -6.78 -16.63 1.34
CA GLY A 33 -5.73 -17.57 0.95
C GLY A 33 -5.23 -18.43 2.11
N HIS A 34 -3.94 -18.65 2.17
CA HIS A 34 -3.27 -19.47 3.19
C HIS A 34 -2.99 -18.67 4.45
N ALA A 35 -4.00 -18.03 5.02
CA ALA A 35 -3.84 -17.28 6.26
C ALA A 35 -3.55 -18.22 7.44
N PRO A 36 -2.67 -17.85 8.38
CA PRO A 36 -1.78 -16.69 8.35
C PRO A 36 -0.42 -16.94 7.70
N ASP A 37 -0.15 -18.11 7.17
CA ASP A 37 1.16 -18.56 6.67
C ASP A 37 1.60 -17.82 5.41
N ILE A 38 0.66 -17.23 4.67
CA ILE A 38 0.93 -16.57 3.38
C ILE A 38 2.00 -15.47 3.51
N ILE A 39 2.21 -14.93 4.70
CA ILE A 39 3.24 -13.91 4.95
C ILE A 39 4.64 -14.38 4.55
N ARG A 40 4.89 -15.69 4.49
CA ARG A 40 6.16 -16.30 4.05
C ARG A 40 6.57 -15.88 2.65
N VAL A 41 5.61 -15.62 1.75
CA VAL A 41 5.91 -15.22 0.37
C VAL A 41 6.64 -13.89 0.28
N ALA A 42 6.64 -13.08 1.36
CA ALA A 42 7.44 -11.87 1.41
C ALA A 42 8.95 -12.14 1.39
N GLY A 43 9.39 -13.37 1.63
CA GLY A 43 10.77 -13.82 1.47
C GLY A 43 11.11 -14.27 0.05
N GLU A 44 10.13 -14.52 -0.82
CA GLU A 44 10.34 -15.08 -2.14
C GLU A 44 10.74 -14.02 -3.19
N SER A 45 11.80 -14.31 -3.94
CA SER A 45 12.38 -13.34 -4.88
C SER A 45 11.48 -12.99 -6.07
N HIS A 46 10.59 -13.88 -6.47
CA HIS A 46 9.65 -13.70 -7.59
C HIS A 46 8.26 -13.22 -7.17
N CYS A 47 8.00 -13.18 -5.87
CA CYS A 47 6.77 -12.63 -5.32
C CYS A 47 6.93 -11.13 -5.04
N LEU A 48 5.98 -10.33 -5.50
CA LEU A 48 5.92 -8.90 -5.25
C LEU A 48 4.81 -8.66 -4.21
N PRO A 49 5.15 -8.68 -2.90
CA PRO A 49 4.14 -8.64 -1.85
C PRO A 49 3.62 -7.23 -1.61
N SER A 50 2.33 -7.14 -1.38
CA SER A 50 1.67 -5.93 -0.86
C SER A 50 0.83 -6.25 0.35
N SER A 51 0.75 -5.31 1.27
CA SER A 51 -0.24 -5.33 2.33
C SER A 51 -1.35 -4.33 2.09
N THR A 52 -2.39 -4.42 2.91
CA THR A 52 -3.52 -3.51 2.89
C THR A 52 -3.59 -2.70 4.17
N ASN A 53 -4.14 -1.49 4.08
CA ASN A 53 -4.12 -0.56 5.20
C ASN A 53 -4.94 -0.95 6.45
N PRO A 54 -5.96 -1.83 6.41
CA PRO A 54 -6.67 -2.20 7.62
C PRO A 54 -5.81 -2.79 8.73
N THR A 55 -4.77 -3.56 8.39
CA THR A 55 -3.85 -4.15 9.37
C THR A 55 -2.73 -3.22 9.81
N ASN A 56 -2.50 -2.13 9.07
CA ASN A 56 -1.37 -1.22 9.26
C ASN A 56 -1.77 0.15 9.81
N PRO A 57 -1.02 0.69 10.77
CA PRO A 57 -0.06 -0.01 11.63
C PRO A 57 -0.78 -0.84 12.70
N TYR A 58 -0.12 -1.84 13.26
CA TYR A 58 -0.65 -2.64 14.37
C TYR A 58 -0.89 -1.76 15.59
N THR A 59 -2.15 -1.73 16.06
CA THR A 59 -2.61 -0.97 17.22
C THR A 59 -3.38 -1.88 18.18
N VAL A 60 -3.66 -1.37 19.37
CA VAL A 60 -4.47 -2.10 20.37
C VAL A 60 -5.88 -2.46 19.86
N ASN A 61 -6.38 -1.81 18.83
CA ASN A 61 -7.71 -2.06 18.26
C ASN A 61 -7.67 -2.83 16.94
N THR A 62 -6.49 -3.03 16.33
CA THR A 62 -6.38 -3.57 14.95
C THR A 62 -7.00 -4.95 14.84
N PHE A 63 -6.78 -5.81 15.83
CA PHE A 63 -7.32 -7.18 15.82
C PHE A 63 -8.85 -7.17 15.77
N ASP A 64 -9.48 -6.47 16.72
CA ASP A 64 -10.94 -6.42 16.84
C ASP A 64 -11.57 -5.71 15.62
N GLU A 65 -10.99 -4.58 15.20
CA GLU A 65 -11.46 -3.85 14.01
C GLU A 65 -11.39 -4.72 12.75
N HIS A 66 -10.31 -5.50 12.59
CA HIS A 66 -10.14 -6.34 11.41
C HIS A 66 -11.05 -7.56 11.46
N LEU A 67 -11.31 -8.13 12.64
CA LEU A 67 -12.27 -9.20 12.83
C LEU A 67 -13.67 -8.74 12.41
N ASP A 68 -14.13 -7.59 12.90
CA ASP A 68 -15.41 -6.99 12.53
C ASP A 68 -15.51 -6.75 11.00
N MET A 69 -14.44 -6.22 10.41
CA MET A 69 -14.39 -6.01 8.96
C MET A 69 -14.49 -7.33 8.19
N THR A 70 -13.82 -8.38 8.63
CA THR A 70 -13.88 -9.71 8.01
C THR A 70 -15.29 -10.27 8.10
N MET A 71 -15.91 -10.21 9.27
CA MET A 71 -17.31 -10.64 9.46
C MET A 71 -18.24 -9.93 8.48
N VAL A 72 -18.14 -8.61 8.37
CA VAL A 72 -19.01 -7.82 7.46
C VAL A 72 -18.74 -8.12 6.00
N CYS A 73 -17.48 -8.13 5.58
CA CYS A 73 -17.12 -8.30 4.16
C CYS A 73 -17.40 -9.70 3.62
N HIS A 74 -17.33 -10.71 4.46
CA HIS A 74 -17.64 -12.10 4.09
C HIS A 74 -19.10 -12.49 4.39
N HIS A 75 -19.95 -11.54 4.78
CA HIS A 75 -21.36 -11.78 5.11
C HIS A 75 -21.57 -12.82 6.22
N LEU A 76 -20.64 -12.87 7.17
CA LEU A 76 -20.68 -13.80 8.30
C LEU A 76 -21.63 -13.28 9.39
N ASN A 77 -22.19 -14.21 10.15
CA ASN A 77 -23.14 -13.90 11.22
C ASN A 77 -22.47 -14.07 12.60
N PRO A 78 -22.31 -12.99 13.40
CA PRO A 78 -21.69 -13.08 14.73
C PRO A 78 -22.50 -13.93 15.72
N ALA A 79 -23.75 -14.29 15.43
CA ALA A 79 -24.53 -15.23 16.24
C ALA A 79 -24.27 -16.71 15.90
N ILE A 80 -23.49 -16.99 14.87
CA ILE A 80 -23.12 -18.35 14.45
C ILE A 80 -21.66 -18.60 14.86
N PRO A 81 -21.39 -19.51 15.83
CA PRO A 81 -20.03 -19.77 16.32
C PRO A 81 -19.04 -20.19 15.22
N GLU A 82 -19.49 -20.92 14.21
CA GLU A 82 -18.68 -21.39 13.10
C GLU A 82 -18.22 -20.23 12.21
N ASP A 83 -19.06 -19.23 12.00
CA ASP A 83 -18.73 -18.01 11.24
C ASP A 83 -17.69 -17.20 12.01
N VAL A 84 -17.84 -17.07 13.31
CA VAL A 84 -16.86 -16.38 14.17
C VAL A 84 -15.53 -17.12 14.14
N ALA A 85 -15.53 -18.43 14.32
CA ALA A 85 -14.33 -19.25 14.29
C ALA A 85 -13.60 -19.16 12.94
N PHE A 86 -14.35 -19.11 11.85
CA PHE A 86 -13.80 -18.89 10.51
C PHE A 86 -13.08 -17.53 10.41
N ALA A 87 -13.72 -16.46 10.82
CA ALA A 87 -13.09 -15.13 10.81
C ALA A 87 -11.86 -15.06 11.71
N GLU A 88 -11.94 -15.58 12.92
CA GLU A 88 -10.82 -15.63 13.86
C GLU A 88 -9.64 -16.47 13.33
N SER A 89 -9.90 -17.51 12.54
CA SER A 89 -8.85 -18.35 11.96
C SER A 89 -7.93 -17.58 11.01
N ARG A 90 -8.40 -16.47 10.44
CA ARG A 90 -7.68 -15.66 9.44
C ARG A 90 -6.88 -14.51 10.04
N ILE A 91 -7.14 -14.13 11.28
CA ILE A 91 -6.59 -12.93 11.89
C ILE A 91 -5.74 -13.33 13.07
N ARG A 92 -4.46 -12.96 13.04
CA ARG A 92 -3.50 -13.28 14.10
C ARG A 92 -2.70 -12.05 14.48
N ALA A 93 -2.65 -11.72 15.75
CA ALA A 93 -1.84 -10.61 16.27
C ALA A 93 -0.36 -10.77 15.92
N GLN A 94 0.13 -12.01 15.88
CA GLN A 94 1.52 -12.35 15.57
C GLN A 94 1.89 -11.95 14.14
N THR A 95 1.05 -12.29 13.15
CA THR A 95 1.31 -11.95 11.75
C THR A 95 1.12 -10.47 11.47
N ILE A 96 0.15 -9.81 12.13
CA ILE A 96 -0.06 -8.36 12.06
C ILE A 96 1.16 -7.61 12.63
N ALA A 97 1.68 -8.05 13.78
CA ALA A 97 2.88 -7.47 14.37
C ALA A 97 4.12 -7.67 13.48
N ALA A 98 4.27 -8.85 12.90
CA ALA A 98 5.36 -9.18 11.98
C ALA A 98 5.27 -8.37 10.68
N GLU A 99 4.08 -8.10 10.19
CA GLU A 99 3.83 -7.28 9.00
C GLU A 99 4.48 -5.90 9.12
N ASP A 100 4.29 -5.21 10.24
CA ASP A 100 4.91 -3.91 10.50
C ASP A 100 6.45 -3.98 10.41
N VAL A 101 7.04 -5.04 10.98
CA VAL A 101 8.49 -5.29 10.92
C VAL A 101 8.95 -5.54 9.48
N LEU A 102 8.23 -6.39 8.74
CA LEU A 102 8.55 -6.72 7.34
C LEU A 102 8.46 -5.51 6.42
N HIS A 103 7.54 -4.59 6.71
CA HIS A 103 7.53 -3.29 6.03
C HIS A 103 8.78 -2.48 6.30
N ASP A 104 9.21 -2.41 7.55
CA ASP A 104 10.35 -1.57 7.95
C ASP A 104 11.69 -2.08 7.43
N ILE A 105 11.86 -3.41 7.32
CA ILE A 105 13.06 -4.01 6.72
C ILE A 105 13.03 -4.05 5.18
N GLY A 106 11.90 -3.68 4.56
CA GLY A 106 11.74 -3.66 3.10
C GLY A 106 11.43 -5.03 2.47
N ALA A 107 10.93 -5.98 3.24
CA ALA A 107 10.50 -7.28 2.73
C ALA A 107 9.11 -7.22 2.08
N ILE A 108 8.19 -6.42 2.60
CA ILE A 108 6.91 -6.12 1.92
C ILE A 108 7.09 -4.88 1.05
N SER A 109 6.92 -5.06 -0.26
CA SER A 109 7.34 -4.08 -1.26
C SER A 109 6.35 -2.95 -1.49
N MET A 110 5.07 -3.18 -1.21
CA MET A 110 4.00 -2.22 -1.50
C MET A 110 2.98 -2.16 -0.36
N LEU A 111 2.23 -1.06 -0.33
CA LEU A 111 1.09 -0.88 0.55
C LEU A 111 -0.07 -0.30 -0.26
N GLY A 112 -1.21 -0.95 -0.21
CA GLY A 112 -2.44 -0.59 -0.90
C GLY A 112 -3.61 -0.41 0.04
N SER A 113 -4.82 -0.34 -0.51
CA SER A 113 -6.03 -0.06 0.26
C SER A 113 -6.99 -1.22 0.38
N ASP A 114 -7.00 -2.14 -0.58
CA ASP A 114 -8.08 -3.13 -0.74
C ASP A 114 -9.48 -2.49 -0.75
N SER A 115 -9.63 -1.36 -1.47
CA SER A 115 -10.74 -0.41 -1.31
C SER A 115 -12.12 -0.95 -1.63
N GLN A 116 -12.21 -2.06 -2.36
CA GLN A 116 -13.49 -2.66 -2.74
C GLN A 116 -13.91 -3.83 -1.83
N GLY A 117 -13.06 -4.22 -0.91
CA GLY A 117 -13.38 -5.21 0.09
C GLY A 117 -12.15 -6.03 0.47
N MET A 118 -11.52 -5.65 1.55
CA MET A 118 -12.02 -4.75 2.63
C MET A 118 -10.97 -3.73 3.03
N GLY A 119 -11.08 -2.49 2.57
CA GLY A 119 -10.08 -1.47 2.89
C GLY A 119 -10.57 -0.05 2.68
N ARG A 120 -9.68 0.92 2.93
CA ARG A 120 -9.98 2.35 2.94
C ARG A 120 -8.97 3.13 2.10
N ILE A 121 -9.30 3.40 0.85
CA ILE A 121 -8.37 4.07 -0.10
C ILE A 121 -7.86 5.42 0.42
N HIS A 122 -8.69 6.19 1.09
CA HIS A 122 -8.35 7.52 1.60
C HIS A 122 -7.35 7.49 2.78
N GLU A 123 -7.13 6.33 3.40
CA GLU A 123 -6.22 6.17 4.54
C GLU A 123 -4.83 5.64 4.14
N VAL A 124 -4.61 5.20 2.90
CA VAL A 124 -3.35 4.55 2.49
C VAL A 124 -2.13 5.38 2.84
N ILE A 125 -2.12 6.65 2.44
CA ILE A 125 -0.95 7.52 2.66
C ILE A 125 -0.77 7.80 4.16
N CYS A 126 -1.83 8.16 4.86
CA CYS A 126 -1.78 8.45 6.29
C CYS A 126 -1.26 7.24 7.08
N ARG A 127 -1.85 6.06 6.89
CA ARG A 127 -1.44 4.83 7.60
C ARG A 127 -0.03 4.39 7.25
N THR A 128 0.40 4.56 6.01
CA THR A 128 1.80 4.30 5.61
C THR A 128 2.78 5.14 6.46
N TRP A 129 2.48 6.41 6.68
CA TRP A 129 3.35 7.29 7.46
C TRP A 129 3.21 7.11 8.96
N GLN A 130 2.05 6.69 9.44
CA GLN A 130 1.87 6.27 10.83
C GLN A 130 2.66 4.99 11.13
N LEU A 131 2.68 4.04 10.20
CA LEU A 131 3.50 2.84 10.28
C LEU A 131 4.99 3.19 10.32
N ALA A 132 5.46 4.07 9.42
CA ALA A 132 6.85 4.53 9.42
C ALA A 132 7.25 5.20 10.75
N SER A 133 6.35 6.01 11.32
CA SER A 133 6.55 6.67 12.61
C SER A 133 6.63 5.67 13.76
N LYS A 134 5.69 4.72 13.82
CA LYS A 134 5.69 3.64 14.81
C LYS A 134 6.98 2.83 14.76
N MET A 135 7.39 2.42 13.56
CA MET A 135 8.61 1.63 13.39
C MET A 135 9.86 2.41 13.79
N LYS A 136 9.92 3.70 13.53
CA LYS A 136 11.00 4.55 14.04
C LYS A 136 11.04 4.59 15.57
N GLU A 137 9.89 4.75 16.21
CA GLU A 137 9.81 4.79 17.68
C GLU A 137 10.24 3.47 18.33
N GLN A 138 9.81 2.34 17.77
CA GLN A 138 10.05 1.04 18.38
C GLN A 138 11.38 0.39 17.97
N ARG A 139 11.90 0.67 16.77
CA ARG A 139 13.09 0.04 16.20
C ARG A 139 14.28 1.00 16.03
N GLY A 140 14.07 2.29 16.24
CA GLY A 140 15.10 3.31 16.05
C GLY A 140 15.36 3.62 14.56
N PRO A 141 16.46 4.34 14.24
CA PRO A 141 16.84 4.69 12.88
C PRO A 141 17.25 3.46 12.07
N LEU A 142 16.95 3.47 10.77
CA LEU A 142 17.48 2.46 9.85
C LEU A 142 19.02 2.51 9.84
N PRO A 143 19.70 1.40 9.52
CA PRO A 143 21.18 1.40 9.42
C PRO A 143 21.72 2.50 8.52
N GLU A 144 21.06 2.76 7.40
CA GLU A 144 21.44 3.76 6.40
C GLU A 144 21.22 5.20 6.90
N ASP A 145 20.34 5.40 7.86
CA ASP A 145 20.02 6.72 8.43
C ASP A 145 20.90 7.09 9.63
N ARG A 146 21.55 6.12 10.28
CA ARG A 146 22.37 6.34 11.48
C ARG A 146 23.48 7.39 11.30
N PRO A 147 24.23 7.41 10.19
CA PRO A 147 25.32 8.38 10.03
C PRO A 147 24.84 9.83 9.89
N SER A 148 23.60 10.03 9.39
CA SER A 148 23.05 11.36 9.07
C SER A 148 22.17 11.94 10.16
N PHE A 149 21.79 11.14 11.17
CA PHE A 149 20.78 11.49 12.17
C PHE A 149 19.41 11.87 11.55
N GLY A 150 19.20 11.53 10.28
CA GLY A 150 17.97 11.78 9.55
C GLY A 150 17.11 10.53 9.41
N ASP A 151 16.10 10.59 8.55
CA ASP A 151 15.18 9.49 8.23
C ASP A 151 15.03 9.31 6.72
N ASN A 152 16.02 9.76 5.95
CA ASN A 152 15.92 9.79 4.49
C ASN A 152 15.77 8.39 3.87
N ALA A 153 16.46 7.39 4.40
CA ALA A 153 16.32 6.01 3.90
C ALA A 153 14.94 5.46 4.21
N ARG A 154 14.43 5.64 5.44
CA ARG A 154 13.08 5.23 5.81
C ARG A 154 12.04 5.95 4.96
N ILE A 155 12.17 7.26 4.76
CA ILE A 155 11.25 8.04 3.92
C ILE A 155 11.23 7.50 2.49
N ARG A 156 12.38 7.24 1.87
CA ARG A 156 12.46 6.67 0.52
C ARG A 156 11.83 5.27 0.46
N ARG A 157 12.07 4.43 1.47
CA ARG A 157 11.48 3.10 1.58
C ARG A 157 9.96 3.15 1.59
N TYR A 158 9.39 4.00 2.44
CA TYR A 158 7.93 4.06 2.61
C TYR A 158 7.22 4.78 1.45
N ILE A 159 7.79 5.85 0.90
CA ILE A 159 7.19 6.51 -0.27
C ILE A 159 7.19 5.61 -1.50
N ALA A 160 8.22 4.79 -1.68
CA ALA A 160 8.30 3.86 -2.81
C ALA A 160 7.17 2.82 -2.82
N LYS A 161 6.62 2.46 -1.66
CA LYS A 161 5.59 1.41 -1.51
C LYS A 161 4.28 1.74 -2.22
N TYR A 162 3.86 3.00 -2.25
CA TYR A 162 2.61 3.43 -2.89
C TYR A 162 2.83 4.31 -4.14
N THR A 163 4.07 4.39 -4.62
CA THR A 163 4.45 5.14 -5.81
C THR A 163 5.17 4.24 -6.82
N ILE A 164 6.51 4.31 -6.89
CA ILE A 164 7.29 3.67 -7.94
C ILE A 164 7.20 2.12 -7.93
N ASN A 165 7.11 1.49 -6.76
CA ASN A 165 7.03 0.04 -6.69
C ASN A 165 5.69 -0.47 -7.24
N ALA A 166 4.59 0.19 -6.90
CA ALA A 166 3.29 -0.09 -7.50
C ALA A 166 3.32 0.14 -9.02
N ALA A 167 3.90 1.27 -9.47
CA ALA A 167 4.00 1.58 -10.89
C ALA A 167 4.82 0.53 -11.68
N ARG A 168 5.92 0.02 -11.11
CA ARG A 168 6.72 -1.07 -11.70
C ARG A 168 5.91 -2.37 -11.76
N THR A 169 5.28 -2.74 -10.66
CA THR A 169 4.48 -3.97 -10.55
C THR A 169 3.36 -4.01 -11.60
N PHE A 170 2.70 -2.89 -11.82
CA PHE A 170 1.63 -2.77 -12.82
C PHE A 170 2.12 -2.46 -14.23
N GLY A 171 3.44 -2.31 -14.45
CA GLY A 171 4.00 -2.06 -15.77
C GLY A 171 3.71 -0.68 -16.35
N ILE A 172 3.53 0.32 -15.50
CA ILE A 172 3.18 1.70 -15.86
C ILE A 172 4.24 2.72 -15.43
N ALA A 173 5.39 2.25 -14.97
CA ALA A 173 6.47 3.08 -14.44
C ALA A 173 7.10 4.02 -15.48
N ASP A 174 6.94 3.76 -16.77
CA ASP A 174 7.35 4.67 -17.84
C ASP A 174 6.54 5.98 -17.82
N HIS A 175 5.34 5.97 -17.21
CA HIS A 175 4.39 7.07 -17.26
C HIS A 175 4.18 7.75 -15.91
N VAL A 176 4.24 6.99 -14.81
CA VAL A 176 3.90 7.46 -13.45
C VAL A 176 4.81 6.83 -12.39
N GLY A 177 4.66 7.24 -11.13
CA GLY A 177 5.31 6.63 -9.97
C GLY A 177 6.58 7.33 -9.51
N SER A 178 7.12 8.27 -10.28
CA SER A 178 8.27 9.08 -9.89
C SER A 178 8.24 10.46 -10.53
N LEU A 179 8.99 11.41 -9.94
CA LEU A 179 9.16 12.77 -10.46
C LEU A 179 10.34 12.81 -11.41
N GLU A 180 10.13 12.36 -12.65
CA GLU A 180 11.14 12.33 -13.70
C GLU A 180 10.62 13.03 -14.95
N SER A 181 11.54 13.67 -15.70
CA SER A 181 11.20 14.31 -16.96
C SER A 181 10.63 13.29 -17.95
N GLY A 182 9.52 13.64 -18.60
CA GLY A 182 8.81 12.76 -19.55
C GLY A 182 7.67 11.95 -18.95
N LYS A 183 7.53 11.91 -17.62
CA LYS A 183 6.38 11.28 -16.96
C LYS A 183 5.24 12.25 -16.73
N ILE A 184 4.05 11.72 -16.49
CA ILE A 184 2.86 12.50 -16.17
C ILE A 184 3.12 13.27 -14.87
N ALA A 185 2.86 14.57 -14.89
CA ALA A 185 3.09 15.46 -13.75
C ALA A 185 1.96 15.32 -12.71
N ASP A 186 1.91 14.16 -12.05
CA ASP A 186 1.05 13.86 -10.90
C ASP A 186 1.85 14.17 -9.63
N ILE A 187 1.56 15.30 -8.98
CA ILE A 187 2.38 15.84 -7.90
C ILE A 187 1.51 16.20 -6.72
N VAL A 188 1.94 15.83 -5.52
CA VAL A 188 1.32 16.28 -4.27
C VAL A 188 2.31 17.19 -3.53
N VAL A 189 1.84 18.39 -3.17
CA VAL A 189 2.62 19.37 -2.42
C VAL A 189 2.19 19.36 -0.96
N TRP A 190 3.15 19.28 -0.06
CA TRP A 190 2.93 19.17 1.37
C TRP A 190 3.62 20.29 2.14
N ARG A 191 2.97 20.82 3.17
CA ARG A 191 3.70 21.47 4.26
C ARG A 191 4.45 20.39 5.05
N PRO A 192 5.72 20.58 5.36
CA PRO A 192 6.50 19.55 6.07
C PRO A 192 5.87 19.06 7.37
N ALA A 193 5.22 19.92 8.14
CA ALA A 193 4.55 19.57 9.39
C ALA A 193 3.33 18.63 9.20
N PHE A 194 2.74 18.61 8.01
CA PHE A 194 1.54 17.83 7.69
C PHE A 194 1.79 16.77 6.61
N PHE A 195 3.04 16.46 6.37
CA PHE A 195 3.43 15.47 5.37
C PHE A 195 2.75 14.12 5.63
N GLY A 196 2.12 13.58 4.58
CA GLY A 196 1.37 12.32 4.64
C GLY A 196 -0.05 12.44 5.21
N ILE A 197 -0.42 13.58 5.79
CA ILE A 197 -1.71 13.76 6.47
C ILE A 197 -2.60 14.75 5.74
N LYS A 198 -2.08 15.96 5.44
CA LYS A 198 -2.87 17.03 4.85
C LYS A 198 -2.06 17.71 3.75
N PRO A 199 -2.37 17.44 2.45
CA PRO A 199 -1.71 18.12 1.34
C PRO A 199 -2.12 19.60 1.25
N GLU A 200 -1.28 20.42 0.61
CA GLU A 200 -1.61 21.79 0.19
C GLU A 200 -2.22 21.80 -1.20
N LEU A 201 -1.60 21.05 -2.13
CA LEU A 201 -2.03 20.96 -3.52
C LEU A 201 -1.94 19.51 -3.99
N VAL A 202 -2.91 19.11 -4.82
CA VAL A 202 -2.87 17.91 -5.62
C VAL A 202 -2.92 18.32 -7.10
N ILE A 203 -1.84 18.04 -7.79
CA ILE A 203 -1.66 18.36 -9.20
C ILE A 203 -1.81 17.08 -10.01
N LYS A 204 -2.68 17.10 -11.00
CA LYS A 204 -2.93 16.02 -11.93
C LYS A 204 -2.54 16.43 -13.33
N SER A 205 -1.57 15.72 -13.92
CA SER A 205 -1.05 16.02 -15.28
C SER A 205 -0.66 17.50 -15.46
N GLY A 206 -0.09 18.12 -14.42
CA GLY A 206 0.32 19.52 -14.43
C GLY A 206 -0.76 20.54 -14.09
N PHE A 207 -2.02 20.12 -13.89
CA PHE A 207 -3.12 21.01 -13.48
C PHE A 207 -3.48 20.81 -12.02
N ILE A 208 -3.74 21.90 -11.31
CA ILE A 208 -4.23 21.83 -9.92
C ILE A 208 -5.64 21.23 -9.93
N ALA A 209 -5.77 20.02 -9.38
CA ALA A 209 -7.04 19.32 -9.24
C ALA A 209 -7.69 19.62 -7.89
N TRP A 210 -6.89 19.72 -6.81
CA TRP A 210 -7.35 20.05 -5.47
C TRP A 210 -6.35 20.97 -4.79
N GLY A 211 -6.87 21.89 -3.96
CA GLY A 211 -6.05 22.82 -3.19
C GLY A 211 -6.66 23.14 -1.82
N ALA A 212 -5.80 23.37 -0.83
CA ALA A 212 -6.22 23.83 0.49
C ALA A 212 -6.56 25.32 0.40
N MET A 213 -7.83 25.67 0.59
CA MET A 213 -8.32 27.04 0.54
C MET A 213 -9.58 27.24 1.38
N GLY A 214 -9.89 28.47 1.72
CA GLY A 214 -11.16 28.87 2.33
C GLY A 214 -12.31 28.87 1.30
N ASP A 215 -13.11 29.89 1.29
CA ASP A 215 -14.14 30.09 0.26
C ASP A 215 -13.51 30.36 -1.11
N SER A 216 -13.76 29.50 -2.07
CA SER A 216 -13.21 29.62 -3.41
C SER A 216 -13.71 30.83 -4.22
N ALA A 217 -14.85 31.39 -3.81
CA ALA A 217 -15.45 32.56 -4.45
C ALA A 217 -15.14 33.88 -3.73
N ALA A 218 -14.46 33.82 -2.59
CA ALA A 218 -14.14 35.02 -1.82
C ALA A 218 -13.01 35.82 -2.46
N SER A 219 -13.19 37.12 -2.56
CA SER A 219 -12.14 38.06 -3.01
C SER A 219 -11.24 38.52 -1.87
N LEU A 220 -11.62 38.25 -0.63
CA LEU A 220 -10.88 38.56 0.60
C LEU A 220 -10.72 37.30 1.43
N MET A 221 -9.76 37.32 2.37
CA MET A 221 -9.61 36.23 3.33
C MET A 221 -10.88 36.08 4.16
N THR A 222 -11.34 34.84 4.32
CA THR A 222 -12.53 34.50 5.10
C THR A 222 -12.14 33.84 6.43
N CYS A 223 -13.06 33.84 7.39
CA CYS A 223 -12.92 33.12 8.66
C CYS A 223 -13.26 31.62 8.54
N GLU A 224 -13.59 31.14 7.36
CA GLU A 224 -13.92 29.75 7.11
C GLU A 224 -12.71 28.83 7.28
N PRO A 225 -12.93 27.56 7.72
CA PRO A 225 -11.88 26.58 7.73
C PRO A 225 -11.24 26.41 6.37
N ILE A 226 -9.90 26.30 6.33
CA ILE A 226 -9.18 25.95 5.12
C ILE A 226 -9.32 24.45 4.89
N LEU A 227 -10.04 24.08 3.83
CA LEU A 227 -10.33 22.71 3.44
C LEU A 227 -9.73 22.42 2.07
N MET A 228 -9.52 21.11 1.76
CA MET A 228 -9.23 20.69 0.41
C MET A 228 -10.48 20.89 -0.44
N ARG A 229 -10.34 21.71 -1.48
CA ARG A 229 -11.44 22.04 -2.41
C ARG A 229 -11.04 21.73 -3.85
N PRO A 230 -11.99 21.27 -4.70
CA PRO A 230 -11.74 21.03 -6.09
C PRO A 230 -11.34 22.31 -6.81
N GLN A 231 -10.40 22.19 -7.74
CA GLN A 231 -9.87 23.27 -8.57
C GLN A 231 -10.09 22.94 -10.06
N TRP A 232 -9.48 23.72 -10.95
CA TRP A 232 -9.68 23.62 -12.41
C TRP A 232 -9.53 22.21 -12.98
N GLY A 233 -8.56 21.45 -12.50
CA GLY A 233 -8.33 20.06 -12.92
C GLY A 233 -9.39 19.05 -12.46
N ALA A 234 -10.32 19.47 -11.60
CA ALA A 234 -11.38 18.60 -11.08
C ALA A 234 -12.76 18.85 -11.74
N PHE A 235 -12.88 19.85 -12.62
CA PHE A 235 -14.16 20.25 -13.20
C PHE A 235 -14.30 19.97 -14.68
N GLY A 236 -15.54 19.90 -15.14
CA GLY A 236 -15.92 19.79 -16.54
C GLY A 236 -15.28 18.57 -17.21
N ARG A 237 -14.60 18.79 -18.32
CA ARG A 237 -13.93 17.73 -19.09
C ARG A 237 -12.50 17.42 -18.62
N ALA A 238 -11.95 18.22 -17.70
CA ALA A 238 -10.58 18.08 -17.23
C ALA A 238 -10.28 16.70 -16.61
N PRO A 239 -11.12 16.11 -15.73
CA PRO A 239 -10.83 14.80 -15.16
C PRO A 239 -10.62 13.70 -16.21
N ALA A 240 -11.37 13.70 -17.30
CA ALA A 240 -11.17 12.77 -18.39
C ALA A 240 -9.90 13.07 -19.19
N ALA A 241 -9.70 14.34 -19.56
CA ALA A 241 -8.56 14.78 -20.38
C ALA A 241 -7.20 14.63 -19.65
N LEU A 242 -7.18 14.75 -18.32
CA LEU A 242 -5.99 14.65 -17.48
C LEU A 242 -5.71 13.22 -16.99
N SER A 243 -6.58 12.26 -17.33
CA SER A 243 -6.46 10.85 -16.92
C SER A 243 -6.04 9.95 -18.07
N ALA A 244 -5.56 8.76 -17.73
CA ALA A 244 -5.23 7.72 -18.69
C ALA A 244 -5.87 6.38 -18.32
N CYS A 245 -6.07 5.54 -19.33
CA CYS A 245 -6.34 4.10 -19.15
C CYS A 245 -5.07 3.35 -19.53
N PHE A 246 -4.60 2.51 -18.62
CA PHE A 246 -3.46 1.63 -18.89
C PHE A 246 -3.97 0.33 -19.49
N VAL A 247 -3.47 -0.01 -20.67
CA VAL A 247 -4.01 -1.11 -21.47
C VAL A 247 -2.89 -1.97 -22.06
N HIS A 248 -3.23 -3.18 -22.47
CA HIS A 248 -2.28 -3.98 -23.27
C HIS A 248 -1.98 -3.28 -24.60
N PRO A 249 -0.74 -3.30 -25.11
CA PRO A 249 -0.36 -2.63 -26.37
C PRO A 249 -1.27 -2.93 -27.55
N LEU A 250 -1.73 -4.18 -27.69
CA LEU A 250 -2.67 -4.56 -28.76
C LEU A 250 -4.01 -3.82 -28.71
N ALA A 251 -4.43 -3.33 -27.57
CA ALA A 251 -5.65 -2.53 -27.48
C ALA A 251 -5.49 -1.16 -28.16
N ILE A 252 -4.28 -0.61 -28.11
CA ILE A 252 -3.93 0.63 -28.83
C ILE A 252 -3.85 0.38 -30.33
N GLU A 253 -3.14 -0.69 -30.74
CA GLU A 253 -3.01 -1.08 -32.16
C GLU A 253 -4.37 -1.36 -32.82
N ARG A 254 -5.34 -1.85 -32.06
CA ARG A 254 -6.71 -2.15 -32.55
C ARG A 254 -7.70 -0.99 -32.38
N ASP A 255 -7.22 0.20 -32.10
CA ASP A 255 -8.05 1.40 -31.88
C ASP A 255 -9.21 1.20 -30.89
N LEU A 256 -8.88 0.65 -29.71
CA LEU A 256 -9.87 0.49 -28.64
C LEU A 256 -10.51 1.84 -28.24
N SER A 257 -9.74 2.94 -28.35
CA SER A 257 -10.23 4.27 -28.03
C SER A 257 -11.39 4.69 -28.94
N GLY A 258 -11.22 4.53 -30.26
CA GLY A 258 -12.29 4.83 -31.24
C GLY A 258 -13.47 3.88 -31.12
N THR A 259 -13.20 2.56 -30.97
CA THR A 259 -14.24 1.54 -30.83
C THR A 259 -15.17 1.78 -29.64
N LEU A 260 -14.63 2.22 -28.49
CA LEU A 260 -15.39 2.43 -27.25
C LEU A 260 -15.74 3.91 -27.01
N GLY A 261 -15.31 4.83 -27.87
CA GLY A 261 -15.55 6.27 -27.68
C GLY A 261 -14.88 6.82 -26.41
N LEU A 262 -13.69 6.33 -26.07
CA LEU A 262 -12.99 6.73 -24.86
C LEU A 262 -12.42 8.15 -24.99
N SER A 263 -12.65 8.99 -23.97
CA SER A 263 -12.09 10.35 -23.89
C SER A 263 -10.75 10.42 -23.13
N LYS A 264 -10.32 9.31 -22.48
CA LYS A 264 -9.04 9.20 -21.79
C LYS A 264 -7.94 8.74 -22.75
N ALA A 265 -6.72 9.22 -22.53
CA ALA A 265 -5.54 8.68 -23.23
C ALA A 265 -5.34 7.19 -22.91
N LEU A 266 -4.99 6.39 -23.90
CA LEU A 266 -4.57 5.01 -23.72
C LEU A 266 -3.05 4.95 -23.63
N LEU A 267 -2.53 4.33 -22.56
CA LEU A 267 -1.10 4.16 -22.33
C LEU A 267 -0.77 2.66 -22.18
N PRO A 268 0.34 2.19 -22.82
CA PRO A 268 0.64 0.77 -22.82
C PRO A 268 1.24 0.32 -21.49
N VAL A 269 0.79 -0.85 -21.02
CA VAL A 269 1.42 -1.61 -19.93
C VAL A 269 2.61 -2.38 -20.48
N LYS A 270 3.76 -2.35 -19.78
CA LYS A 270 5.00 -3.01 -20.20
C LYS A 270 5.74 -3.66 -19.03
N GLY A 271 6.51 -4.70 -19.37
CA GLY A 271 7.58 -5.22 -18.50
C GLY A 271 7.15 -6.02 -17.26
N THR A 272 5.87 -6.40 -17.10
CA THR A 272 5.35 -7.04 -15.90
C THR A 272 5.84 -8.48 -15.66
N ARG A 273 6.24 -9.22 -16.70
CA ARG A 273 6.50 -10.68 -16.62
C ARG A 273 7.90 -11.07 -16.12
N LYS A 274 8.82 -10.13 -16.02
CA LYS A 274 10.23 -10.39 -15.68
C LYS A 274 10.66 -9.66 -14.41
N LEU A 275 9.71 -9.12 -13.67
CA LEU A 275 9.99 -8.44 -12.42
C LEU A 275 10.33 -9.44 -11.32
N SER A 276 11.12 -8.96 -10.39
CA SER A 276 11.46 -9.65 -9.15
C SER A 276 11.57 -8.65 -8.01
N LYS A 277 11.81 -9.12 -6.81
CA LYS A 277 12.04 -8.24 -5.65
C LYS A 277 13.18 -7.24 -5.88
N ARG A 278 14.20 -7.59 -6.67
CA ARG A 278 15.31 -6.67 -7.03
C ARG A 278 14.86 -5.40 -7.74
N ASP A 279 13.66 -5.43 -8.37
CA ASP A 279 13.11 -4.28 -9.07
C ASP A 279 12.32 -3.35 -8.12
N MET A 280 12.10 -3.78 -6.88
CA MET A 280 11.35 -3.03 -5.87
C MET A 280 12.27 -2.07 -5.13
N LEU A 281 12.24 -0.81 -5.54
CA LEU A 281 13.12 0.24 -5.03
C LEU A 281 13.01 0.37 -3.50
N TRP A 282 14.13 0.25 -2.78
CA TRP A 282 14.23 0.29 -1.32
C TRP A 282 13.45 -0.80 -0.57
N ASN A 283 12.82 -1.74 -1.28
CA ASN A 283 11.96 -2.78 -0.73
C ASN A 283 12.21 -4.13 -1.41
N ASP A 284 13.47 -4.48 -1.54
CA ASP A 284 13.98 -5.64 -2.26
C ASP A 284 14.48 -6.77 -1.34
N ALA A 285 14.31 -6.62 -0.03
CA ALA A 285 14.75 -7.63 0.93
C ALA A 285 13.99 -8.96 0.75
N CYS A 286 14.76 -10.07 0.75
CA CYS A 286 14.26 -11.44 0.68
C CYS A 286 14.77 -12.24 1.88
N PRO A 287 14.30 -11.95 3.10
CA PRO A 287 14.72 -12.70 4.28
C PRO A 287 14.13 -14.11 4.28
N SER A 288 14.73 -15.02 5.04
CA SER A 288 14.13 -16.30 5.36
C SER A 288 12.97 -16.09 6.34
N ILE A 289 11.75 -16.43 5.95
CA ILE A 289 10.56 -16.27 6.79
C ILE A 289 10.00 -17.65 7.13
N ARG A 290 9.79 -17.90 8.42
CA ARG A 290 9.14 -19.09 8.95
C ARG A 290 8.01 -18.68 9.88
N VAL A 291 6.84 -19.27 9.69
CA VAL A 291 5.70 -19.15 10.61
C VAL A 291 5.60 -20.44 11.42
N ASP A 292 5.44 -20.31 12.70
CA ASP A 292 5.20 -21.45 13.58
C ASP A 292 3.76 -21.91 13.41
N PRO A 293 3.50 -23.19 13.13
CA PRO A 293 2.14 -23.66 12.83
C PRO A 293 1.22 -23.74 14.05
N GLU A 294 1.76 -23.70 15.27
CA GLU A 294 0.97 -23.79 16.50
C GLU A 294 0.73 -22.42 17.12
N THR A 295 1.79 -21.58 17.19
CA THR A 295 1.72 -20.26 17.84
C THR A 295 1.48 -19.12 16.85
N PHE A 296 1.70 -19.35 15.56
CA PHE A 296 1.70 -18.36 14.48
C PHE A 296 2.79 -17.29 14.61
N ASP A 297 3.77 -17.51 15.46
CA ASP A 297 4.94 -16.65 15.58
C ASP A 297 5.72 -16.63 14.27
N VAL A 298 6.06 -15.43 13.82
CA VAL A 298 6.81 -15.21 12.58
C VAL A 298 8.28 -14.98 12.88
N PHE A 299 9.15 -15.80 12.32
CA PHE A 299 10.59 -15.66 12.43
C PHE A 299 11.18 -15.16 11.12
N VAL A 300 12.00 -14.13 11.19
CA VAL A 300 12.70 -13.52 10.07
C VAL A 300 14.19 -13.71 10.30
N ASP A 301 14.87 -14.46 9.42
CA ASP A 301 16.27 -14.84 9.57
C ASP A 301 16.57 -15.48 10.96
N GLY A 302 15.61 -16.25 11.48
CA GLY A 302 15.70 -16.93 12.77
C GLY A 302 15.38 -16.05 13.98
N VAL A 303 15.07 -14.78 13.81
CA VAL A 303 14.69 -13.84 14.89
C VAL A 303 13.19 -13.63 14.88
N LEU A 304 12.56 -13.64 16.05
CA LEU A 304 11.13 -13.35 16.18
C LEU A 304 10.82 -11.93 15.69
N ALA A 305 9.99 -11.83 14.66
CA ALA A 305 9.51 -10.57 14.11
C ALA A 305 8.23 -10.16 14.84
N THR A 306 8.35 -9.28 15.79
CA THR A 306 7.23 -8.75 16.56
C THR A 306 7.40 -7.28 16.88
N CYS A 307 6.32 -6.62 17.22
CA CYS A 307 6.31 -5.24 17.70
C CYS A 307 5.11 -5.02 18.63
N GLU A 308 5.22 -3.98 19.47
CA GLU A 308 4.13 -3.63 20.38
C GLU A 308 2.97 -2.94 19.63
N PRO A 309 1.72 -3.25 20.00
CA PRO A 309 0.57 -2.53 19.45
C PRO A 309 0.60 -1.06 19.89
N ALA A 310 0.44 -0.14 18.92
CA ALA A 310 0.42 1.28 19.22
C ALA A 310 -0.88 1.68 19.96
N ARG A 311 -0.76 2.50 21.01
CA ARG A 311 -1.89 3.11 21.70
C ARG A 311 -2.23 4.49 21.16
N VAL A 312 -1.27 5.16 20.54
CA VAL A 312 -1.40 6.48 19.97
C VAL A 312 -0.73 6.49 18.59
N LEU A 313 -1.45 6.93 17.59
CA LEU A 313 -0.92 7.19 16.26
C LEU A 313 -0.94 8.69 16.00
N PRO A 314 0.21 9.34 15.79
CA PRO A 314 0.26 10.77 15.54
C PRO A 314 -0.33 11.09 14.17
N LEU A 315 -1.07 12.22 14.08
CA LEU A 315 -1.53 12.79 12.82
C LEU A 315 -0.54 13.82 12.23
N ALA A 316 0.60 14.02 12.88
CA ALA A 316 1.67 14.87 12.39
C ALA A 316 2.96 14.06 12.26
N ARG A 317 3.83 14.53 11.38
CA ARG A 317 5.11 13.88 11.12
C ARG A 317 6.01 13.88 12.38
N ARG A 318 6.64 12.73 12.65
CA ARG A 318 7.58 12.52 13.78
C ARG A 318 8.98 12.07 13.34
N TYR A 319 9.33 12.21 12.08
CA TYR A 319 10.64 11.93 11.50
C TYR A 319 11.18 13.21 10.84
N MET A 320 12.47 13.31 10.70
CA MET A 320 13.12 14.47 10.11
C MET A 320 13.47 14.20 8.65
N LEU A 321 13.21 15.19 7.81
CA LEU A 321 13.73 15.27 6.45
C LEU A 321 15.07 16.00 6.47
N ARG A 322 16.12 15.40 5.98
CA ARG A 322 17.43 16.00 5.78
C ARG A 322 18.00 15.58 4.43
#